data_283bbe282bcb1d5942ddfe258c96f7b3
#
_entry.id   283bbe282bcb1d5942ddfe258c96f7b3
#
_cell.length_a   1.000
_cell.length_b   1.000
_cell.length_c   1.000
_cell.angle_alpha   90.00
_cell.angle_beta   90.00
_cell.angle_gamma   90.00
#
_symmetry.space_group_name_H-M   'P 1'
#
loop_
_entity.id
_entity.type
_entity.pdbx_description
1 polymer ?
#
loop_
_entity_poly.entity_id
_entity_poly.type
_entity_poly.pdbx_seq_one_letter_code
_entity_poly.pdbx_strand_id
1 'polypeptide(L)'
;PAFGTTLIIEEKLRQIGIQTEKYNTTCPFVEKVWNRSEAIAKKNYSIIIHGKPKHEETRATFSHAANNAASVVVKDMDEAKELAKYITGEKDAANFYTEFKNQFSEGFDVKKDLQRIGVVNQTTMLASDTQAIADYLKQVMIDSFPNDNPEEHFADTRDTLCYATNDNQTAVSGMLQTDADLAIVVGGYNSSNTSHLVELCEEKLPTYFINNEEKILSAKEILHHNFHTKEELLTNDFLPAKYPVKILVTSGASCPDAL
;
A
#
# COMPACT_ATOMS: atom_id res chain seq x y z
N PRO A 1 -16.73 -8.03 -1.48
CA PRO A 1 -15.51 -7.93 -2.31
C PRO A 1 -14.27 -8.22 -1.47
N ALA A 2 -13.18 -8.72 -2.08
CA ALA A 2 -11.97 -9.12 -1.35
C ALA A 2 -11.30 -7.97 -0.56
N PHE A 3 -11.42 -6.74 -1.04
CA PHE A 3 -10.88 -5.57 -0.37
C PHE A 3 -11.78 -5.00 0.75
N GLY A 4 -12.91 -5.67 1.01
CA GLY A 4 -13.93 -5.14 1.89
C GLY A 4 -14.70 -3.98 1.24
N THR A 5 -15.50 -3.29 2.03
CA THR A 5 -16.24 -2.10 1.62
C THR A 5 -16.37 -1.11 2.79
N THR A 6 -16.80 0.12 2.49
CA THR A 6 -17.00 1.12 3.54
C THR A 6 -18.26 0.84 4.36
N LEU A 7 -18.24 1.20 5.65
CA LEU A 7 -19.40 1.04 6.54
C LEU A 7 -20.66 1.74 6.02
N ILE A 8 -20.50 2.85 5.29
CA ILE A 8 -21.62 3.55 4.65
C ILE A 8 -22.31 2.69 3.58
N ILE A 9 -21.52 1.95 2.79
CA ILE A 9 -22.07 1.04 1.77
C ILE A 9 -22.74 -0.15 2.45
N GLU A 10 -22.12 -0.71 3.49
CA GLU A 10 -22.71 -1.82 4.26
C GLU A 10 -24.07 -1.43 4.86
N GLU A 11 -24.14 -0.25 5.45
CA GLU A 11 -25.37 0.26 6.02
C GLU A 11 -26.47 0.44 4.95
N LYS A 12 -26.12 1.01 3.78
CA LYS A 12 -27.06 1.12 2.65
C LYS A 12 -27.56 -0.26 2.17
N LEU A 13 -26.68 -1.26 2.14
CA LEU A 13 -27.06 -2.62 1.76
C LEU A 13 -28.02 -3.23 2.79
N ARG A 14 -27.78 -3.04 4.09
CA ARG A 14 -28.70 -3.48 5.15
C ARG A 14 -30.07 -2.81 5.05
N GLN A 15 -30.10 -1.52 4.76
CA GLN A 15 -31.37 -0.76 4.60
C GLN A 15 -32.25 -1.27 3.45
N ILE A 16 -31.66 -1.83 2.40
CA ILE A 16 -32.39 -2.48 1.29
C ILE A 16 -32.62 -3.98 1.51
N GLY A 17 -32.35 -4.51 2.70
CA GLY A 17 -32.64 -5.88 3.10
C GLY A 17 -31.55 -6.90 2.75
N ILE A 18 -30.34 -6.48 2.35
CA ILE A 18 -29.23 -7.38 2.08
C ILE A 18 -28.50 -7.70 3.39
N GLN A 19 -28.36 -9.00 3.68
CA GLN A 19 -27.58 -9.49 4.82
C GLN A 19 -26.08 -9.47 4.46
N THR A 20 -25.41 -8.36 4.75
CA THR A 20 -24.00 -8.14 4.37
C THR A 20 -23.07 -9.23 4.90
N GLU A 21 -23.32 -9.74 6.11
CA GLU A 21 -22.54 -10.80 6.76
C GLU A 21 -22.57 -12.13 5.96
N LYS A 22 -23.71 -12.46 5.35
CA LYS A 22 -23.88 -13.68 4.54
C LYS A 22 -23.06 -13.63 3.23
N TYR A 23 -22.82 -12.44 2.72
CA TYR A 23 -22.12 -12.21 1.46
C TYR A 23 -20.74 -11.57 1.66
N ASN A 24 -20.22 -11.60 2.90
CA ASN A 24 -18.89 -11.12 3.20
C ASN A 24 -17.85 -12.06 2.57
N THR A 25 -17.05 -11.51 1.65
CA THR A 25 -15.92 -12.16 0.99
C THR A 25 -14.64 -11.36 1.19
N THR A 26 -14.59 -10.56 2.24
CA THR A 26 -13.40 -9.78 2.59
C THR A 26 -12.23 -10.71 2.86
N CYS A 27 -11.08 -10.41 2.31
CA CYS A 27 -9.87 -11.17 2.54
C CYS A 27 -9.50 -11.15 4.04
N PRO A 28 -9.21 -12.29 4.65
CA PRO A 28 -8.83 -12.35 6.08
C PRO A 28 -7.64 -11.45 6.45
N PHE A 29 -6.75 -11.15 5.50
CA PHE A 29 -5.63 -10.23 5.72
C PHE A 29 -6.09 -8.77 5.81
N VAL A 30 -7.09 -8.38 5.05
CA VAL A 30 -7.73 -7.05 5.16
C VAL A 30 -8.45 -6.95 6.51
N GLU A 31 -9.21 -7.98 6.90
CA GLU A 31 -9.86 -8.03 8.22
C GLU A 31 -8.84 -7.98 9.37
N LYS A 32 -7.67 -8.61 9.21
CA LYS A 32 -6.56 -8.53 10.18
C LYS A 32 -6.10 -7.08 10.39
N VAL A 33 -5.99 -6.28 9.32
CA VAL A 33 -5.67 -4.85 9.41
C VAL A 33 -6.74 -4.09 10.19
N TRP A 34 -8.03 -4.35 9.91
CA TRP A 34 -9.15 -3.73 10.63
C TRP A 34 -9.13 -4.07 12.12
N ASN A 35 -8.98 -5.35 12.45
CA ASN A 35 -8.88 -5.82 13.84
C ASN A 35 -7.69 -5.20 14.58
N ARG A 36 -6.56 -5.02 13.87
CA ARG A 36 -5.38 -4.36 14.43
C ARG A 36 -5.66 -2.87 14.68
N SER A 37 -6.29 -2.18 13.73
CA SER A 37 -6.70 -0.79 13.89
C SER A 37 -7.62 -0.61 15.10
N GLU A 38 -8.61 -1.49 15.26
CA GLU A 38 -9.50 -1.48 16.43
C GLU A 38 -8.74 -1.71 17.76
N ALA A 39 -7.80 -2.66 17.77
CA ALA A 39 -7.00 -2.94 18.96
C ALA A 39 -6.12 -1.74 19.37
N ILE A 40 -5.62 -0.98 18.41
CA ILE A 40 -4.85 0.25 18.61
C ILE A 40 -5.78 1.37 19.11
N ALA A 41 -6.94 1.53 18.45
CA ALA A 41 -7.96 2.50 18.83
C ALA A 41 -8.41 2.35 20.30
N LYS A 42 -8.61 1.11 20.77
CA LYS A 42 -8.96 0.80 22.18
C LYS A 42 -7.90 1.26 23.18
N LYS A 43 -6.68 1.51 22.74
CA LYS A 43 -5.58 2.07 23.56
C LYS A 43 -5.42 3.58 23.36
N ASN A 44 -6.38 4.25 22.73
CA ASN A 44 -6.42 5.69 22.45
C ASN A 44 -5.27 6.19 21.54
N TYR A 45 -4.89 5.39 20.52
CA TYR A 45 -4.02 5.86 19.46
C TYR A 45 -4.84 6.23 18.24
N SER A 46 -4.39 7.24 17.52
CA SER A 46 -4.86 7.54 16.17
C SER A 46 -4.22 6.60 15.15
N ILE A 47 -4.89 6.38 14.03
CA ILE A 47 -4.48 5.41 13.03
C ILE A 47 -3.92 6.14 11.81
N ILE A 48 -2.66 5.90 11.50
CA ILE A 48 -2.05 6.32 10.25
C ILE A 48 -2.09 5.14 9.28
N ILE A 49 -2.73 5.34 8.13
CA ILE A 49 -2.94 4.28 7.13
C ILE A 49 -2.02 4.55 5.94
N HIS A 50 -0.97 3.74 5.79
CA HIS A 50 -0.13 3.77 4.59
C HIS A 50 -0.86 3.08 3.44
N GLY A 51 -1.28 3.83 2.43
CA GLY A 51 -2.02 3.31 1.29
C GLY A 51 -2.44 4.38 0.30
N LYS A 52 -2.80 3.96 -0.91
CA LYS A 52 -3.29 4.85 -1.97
C LYS A 52 -4.71 5.35 -1.61
N PRO A 53 -4.97 6.65 -1.39
CA PRO A 53 -6.27 7.13 -0.86
C PRO A 53 -7.49 6.75 -1.70
N LYS A 54 -7.30 6.57 -3.02
CA LYS A 54 -8.37 6.20 -3.95
C LYS A 54 -8.55 4.68 -4.10
N HIS A 55 -7.68 3.87 -3.54
CA HIS A 55 -7.78 2.41 -3.62
C HIS A 55 -8.93 1.90 -2.75
N GLU A 56 -9.70 0.92 -3.25
CA GLU A 56 -10.89 0.43 -2.55
C GLU A 56 -10.57 -0.15 -1.16
N GLU A 57 -9.46 -0.88 -1.03
CA GLU A 57 -9.00 -1.41 0.26
C GLU A 57 -8.66 -0.29 1.25
N THR A 58 -7.93 0.76 0.80
CA THR A 58 -7.59 1.90 1.65
C THR A 58 -8.85 2.62 2.11
N ARG A 59 -9.84 2.82 1.22
CA ARG A 59 -11.12 3.43 1.56
C ARG A 59 -11.91 2.60 2.57
N ALA A 60 -11.94 1.28 2.39
CA ALA A 60 -12.58 0.37 3.33
C ALA A 60 -11.88 0.41 4.70
N THR A 61 -10.56 0.24 4.73
CA THR A 61 -9.73 0.29 5.95
C THR A 61 -9.89 1.64 6.67
N PHE A 62 -9.85 2.74 5.94
CA PHE A 62 -10.08 4.07 6.50
C PHE A 62 -11.48 4.20 7.12
N SER A 63 -12.52 3.70 6.45
CA SER A 63 -13.89 3.75 6.96
C SER A 63 -14.05 2.96 8.27
N HIS A 64 -13.44 1.78 8.36
CA HIS A 64 -13.45 0.97 9.59
C HIS A 64 -12.58 1.58 10.70
N ALA A 65 -11.41 2.11 10.39
CA ALA A 65 -10.54 2.77 11.36
C ALA A 65 -11.17 4.06 11.91
N ALA A 66 -11.69 4.92 11.04
CA ALA A 66 -12.30 6.20 11.39
C ALA A 66 -13.57 6.06 12.28
N ASN A 67 -14.22 4.90 12.23
CA ASN A 67 -15.34 4.61 13.13
C ASN A 67 -14.88 4.41 14.59
N ASN A 68 -13.62 4.06 14.81
CA ASN A 68 -13.10 3.69 16.11
C ASN A 68 -12.08 4.70 16.68
N ALA A 69 -11.36 5.41 15.81
CA ALA A 69 -10.33 6.38 16.20
C ALA A 69 -10.11 7.44 15.12
N ALA A 70 -9.56 8.58 15.52
CA ALA A 70 -9.03 9.57 14.59
C ALA A 70 -8.04 8.89 13.62
N SER A 71 -8.20 9.13 12.32
CA SER A 71 -7.46 8.40 11.30
C SER A 71 -6.99 9.32 10.19
N VAL A 72 -5.79 9.05 9.64
CA VAL A 72 -5.20 9.77 8.50
C VAL A 72 -4.61 8.77 7.52
N VAL A 73 -4.80 8.99 6.22
CA VAL A 73 -4.15 8.24 5.15
C VAL A 73 -2.91 8.98 4.70
N VAL A 74 -1.80 8.26 4.54
CA VAL A 74 -0.57 8.72 3.89
C VAL A 74 -0.23 7.77 2.75
N LYS A 75 0.06 8.30 1.56
CA LYS A 75 0.27 7.47 0.36
C LYS A 75 1.71 6.98 0.21
N ASP A 76 2.68 7.74 0.75
CA ASP A 76 4.12 7.52 0.58
C ASP A 76 4.94 8.19 1.69
N MET A 77 6.26 8.02 1.63
CA MET A 77 7.21 8.63 2.57
C MET A 77 7.17 10.17 2.55
N ASP A 78 6.89 10.80 1.42
CA ASP A 78 6.85 12.26 1.33
C ASP A 78 5.64 12.81 2.09
N GLU A 79 4.46 12.20 1.96
CA GLU A 79 3.31 12.55 2.79
C GLU A 79 3.53 12.20 4.27
N ALA A 80 4.27 11.13 4.60
CA ALA A 80 4.63 10.83 5.99
C ALA A 80 5.56 11.91 6.58
N LYS A 81 6.51 12.43 5.81
CA LYS A 81 7.36 13.57 6.21
C LYS A 81 6.56 14.85 6.37
N GLU A 82 5.58 15.10 5.49
CA GLU A 82 4.68 16.24 5.67
C GLU A 82 3.83 16.11 6.94
N LEU A 83 3.29 14.93 7.22
CA LEU A 83 2.57 14.66 8.46
C LEU A 83 3.44 14.90 9.71
N ALA A 84 4.71 14.49 9.65
CA ALA A 84 5.66 14.68 10.73
C ALA A 84 5.86 16.16 11.13
N LYS A 85 5.80 17.09 10.17
CA LYS A 85 5.92 18.55 10.45
C LYS A 85 4.77 19.08 11.31
N TYR A 86 3.61 18.40 11.28
CA TYR A 86 2.49 18.72 12.17
C TYR A 86 2.65 18.08 13.56
N ILE A 87 3.28 16.91 13.64
CA ILE A 87 3.62 16.27 14.92
C ILE A 87 4.64 17.10 15.68
N THR A 88 5.68 17.58 14.99
CA THR A 88 6.76 18.40 15.60
C THR A 88 6.35 19.85 15.87
N GLY A 89 5.20 20.30 15.33
CA GLY A 89 4.77 21.69 15.41
C GLY A 89 5.53 22.65 14.48
N GLU A 90 6.31 22.12 13.52
CA GLU A 90 7.01 22.90 12.50
C GLU A 90 6.04 23.61 11.55
N LYS A 91 4.87 23.00 11.28
CA LYS A 91 3.78 23.58 10.50
C LYS A 91 2.58 23.94 11.35
N ASP A 92 1.88 25.01 10.95
CA ASP A 92 0.63 25.40 11.59
C ASP A 92 -0.47 24.36 11.31
N ALA A 93 -1.13 23.90 12.38
CA ALA A 93 -2.22 22.92 12.32
C ALA A 93 -3.35 23.32 11.35
N ALA A 94 -3.57 24.62 11.11
CA ALA A 94 -4.60 25.09 10.17
C ALA A 94 -4.33 24.63 8.72
N ASN A 95 -3.08 24.49 8.32
CA ASN A 95 -2.70 24.06 6.97
C ASN A 95 -2.98 22.58 6.71
N PHE A 96 -2.97 21.76 7.76
CA PHE A 96 -3.22 20.31 7.68
C PHE A 96 -4.51 19.97 6.91
N TYR A 97 -5.59 20.65 7.23
CA TYR A 97 -6.92 20.35 6.65
C TYR A 97 -7.00 20.64 5.15
N THR A 98 -6.11 21.46 4.64
CA THR A 98 -5.98 21.73 3.21
C THR A 98 -5.04 20.74 2.53
N GLU A 99 -3.89 20.47 3.15
CA GLU A 99 -2.86 19.57 2.58
C GLU A 99 -3.31 18.11 2.57
N PHE A 100 -3.95 17.65 3.65
CA PHE A 100 -4.47 16.29 3.75
C PHE A 100 -5.97 16.18 3.42
N LYS A 101 -6.50 17.11 2.62
CA LYS A 101 -7.92 17.13 2.25
C LYS A 101 -8.40 15.76 1.74
N ASN A 102 -9.49 15.27 2.32
CA ASN A 102 -10.10 13.95 2.07
C ASN A 102 -9.24 12.73 2.52
N GLN A 103 -8.20 12.94 3.33
CA GLN A 103 -7.33 11.87 3.84
C GLN A 103 -7.41 11.72 5.37
N PHE A 104 -8.23 12.50 6.07
CA PHE A 104 -8.42 12.41 7.52
C PHE A 104 -9.90 12.21 7.89
N SER A 105 -10.14 11.63 9.08
CA SER A 105 -11.48 11.37 9.61
C SER A 105 -12.16 12.66 10.08
N GLU A 106 -13.50 12.65 10.08
CA GLU A 106 -14.29 13.75 10.60
C GLU A 106 -13.93 14.06 12.07
N GLY A 107 -13.82 15.34 12.41
CA GLY A 107 -13.47 15.78 13.75
C GLY A 107 -12.02 15.59 14.14
N PHE A 108 -11.12 15.25 13.20
CA PHE A 108 -9.70 15.11 13.46
C PHE A 108 -9.09 16.42 13.99
N ASP A 109 -8.45 16.35 15.16
CA ASP A 109 -7.73 17.46 15.78
C ASP A 109 -6.21 17.20 15.75
N VAL A 110 -5.50 17.97 14.93
CA VAL A 110 -4.05 17.84 14.73
C VAL A 110 -3.25 17.85 16.02
N LYS A 111 -3.61 18.75 16.96
CA LYS A 111 -2.86 18.92 18.23
C LYS A 111 -3.10 17.80 19.22
N LYS A 112 -4.26 17.19 19.16
CA LYS A 112 -4.67 16.11 20.07
C LYS A 112 -4.34 14.75 19.46
N ASP A 113 -4.79 14.53 18.21
CA ASP A 113 -4.83 13.20 17.62
C ASP A 113 -3.48 12.76 17.05
N LEU A 114 -2.51 13.67 16.87
CA LEU A 114 -1.14 13.32 16.48
C LEU A 114 -0.20 13.08 17.67
N GLN A 115 -0.68 13.13 18.92
CA GLN A 115 0.15 12.84 20.10
C GLN A 115 0.40 11.34 20.33
N ARG A 116 -0.46 10.48 19.81
CA ARG A 116 -0.39 9.02 19.95
C ARG A 116 -0.85 8.37 18.68
N ILE A 117 0.06 7.72 17.98
CA ILE A 117 -0.22 7.16 16.65
C ILE A 117 0.17 5.69 16.54
N GLY A 118 -0.51 4.97 15.65
CA GLY A 118 -0.10 3.66 15.20
C GLY A 118 -0.26 3.56 13.68
N VAL A 119 0.69 2.88 13.02
CA VAL A 119 0.70 2.75 11.57
C VAL A 119 0.13 1.40 11.15
N VAL A 120 -0.83 1.40 10.24
CA VAL A 120 -1.29 0.21 9.50
C VAL A 120 -1.18 0.47 8.02
N ASN A 121 -1.40 -0.52 7.17
CA ASN A 121 -1.20 -0.38 5.73
C ASN A 121 -2.30 -1.04 4.90
N GLN A 122 -2.45 -0.56 3.68
CA GLN A 122 -3.08 -1.32 2.61
C GLN A 122 -2.24 -2.57 2.36
N THR A 123 -2.86 -3.75 2.35
CA THR A 123 -2.16 -5.06 2.37
C THR A 123 -1.31 -5.33 1.14
N THR A 124 -1.51 -4.55 0.07
CA THR A 124 -0.78 -4.66 -1.20
C THR A 124 0.33 -3.63 -1.39
N MET A 125 0.64 -2.81 -0.38
CA MET A 125 1.78 -1.87 -0.42
C MET A 125 3.12 -2.60 -0.34
N LEU A 126 4.22 -1.92 -0.70
CA LEU A 126 5.56 -2.45 -0.47
C LEU A 126 5.84 -2.57 1.02
N ALA A 127 6.34 -3.74 1.41
CA ALA A 127 6.70 -4.04 2.80
C ALA A 127 7.79 -3.11 3.31
N SER A 128 8.82 -2.87 2.48
CA SER A 128 9.93 -1.95 2.75
C SER A 128 9.43 -0.53 3.04
N ASP A 129 8.51 -0.03 2.22
CA ASP A 129 8.01 1.34 2.34
C ASP A 129 7.15 1.51 3.59
N THR A 130 6.28 0.52 3.86
CA THR A 130 5.47 0.51 5.08
C THR A 130 6.35 0.51 6.32
N GLN A 131 7.39 -0.35 6.34
CA GLN A 131 8.33 -0.40 7.45
C GLN A 131 9.11 0.91 7.60
N ALA A 132 9.62 1.47 6.50
CA ALA A 132 10.35 2.73 6.51
C ALA A 132 9.49 3.90 7.04
N ILE A 133 8.22 3.98 6.62
CA ILE A 133 7.28 4.99 7.11
C ILE A 133 7.00 4.80 8.61
N ALA A 134 6.76 3.56 9.04
CA ALA A 134 6.52 3.25 10.45
C ALA A 134 7.74 3.61 11.33
N ASP A 135 8.94 3.24 10.90
CA ASP A 135 10.19 3.53 11.62
C ASP A 135 10.47 5.05 11.66
N TYR A 136 10.24 5.73 10.56
CA TYR A 136 10.38 7.19 10.48
C TYR A 136 9.42 7.90 11.44
N LEU A 137 8.13 7.59 11.39
CA LEU A 137 7.14 8.20 12.28
C LEU A 137 7.38 7.83 13.74
N LYS A 138 7.83 6.60 14.03
CA LYS A 138 8.24 6.21 15.37
C LYS A 138 9.38 7.07 15.88
N GLN A 139 10.41 7.31 15.06
CA GLN A 139 11.53 8.18 15.45
C GLN A 139 11.07 9.62 15.69
N VAL A 140 10.20 10.15 14.82
CA VAL A 140 9.59 11.48 15.01
C VAL A 140 8.85 11.59 16.35
N MET A 141 8.10 10.55 16.75
CA MET A 141 7.40 10.52 18.03
C MET A 141 8.39 10.49 19.21
N ILE A 142 9.45 9.68 19.13
CA ILE A 142 10.50 9.63 20.15
C ILE A 142 11.17 11.01 20.32
N ASP A 143 11.50 11.66 19.22
CA ASP A 143 12.18 12.96 19.24
C ASP A 143 11.25 14.09 19.73
N SER A 144 9.95 13.97 19.47
CA SER A 144 8.94 14.94 19.92
C SER A 144 8.58 14.81 21.41
N PHE A 145 8.75 13.61 21.97
CA PHE A 145 8.41 13.30 23.37
C PHE A 145 9.60 12.63 24.09
N PRO A 146 10.75 13.31 24.23
CA PRO A 146 12.02 12.69 24.64
C PRO A 146 12.04 12.22 26.12
N ASN A 147 11.11 12.67 26.94
CA ASN A 147 11.03 12.31 28.36
C ASN A 147 10.00 11.23 28.67
N ASP A 148 9.23 10.83 27.65
CA ASP A 148 8.13 9.88 27.80
C ASP A 148 8.55 8.49 27.30
N ASN A 149 7.83 7.45 27.71
CA ASN A 149 8.04 6.11 27.17
C ASN A 149 7.57 6.09 25.69
N PRO A 150 8.40 5.67 24.73
CA PRO A 150 8.01 5.58 23.32
C PRO A 150 6.70 4.81 23.06
N GLU A 151 6.39 3.80 23.86
CA GLU A 151 5.14 3.03 23.77
C GLU A 151 3.91 3.86 24.13
N GLU A 152 4.06 5.00 24.79
CA GLU A 152 2.93 5.89 25.09
C GLU A 152 2.52 6.70 23.87
N HIS A 153 3.42 6.93 22.92
CA HIS A 153 3.21 7.76 21.75
C HIS A 153 3.15 7.00 20.42
N PHE A 154 3.77 5.81 20.36
CA PHE A 154 3.76 4.99 19.14
C PHE A 154 3.37 3.54 19.44
N ALA A 155 2.27 3.09 18.83
CA ALA A 155 1.83 1.70 18.94
C ALA A 155 2.70 0.78 18.06
N ASP A 156 3.14 -0.35 18.62
CA ASP A 156 3.74 -1.42 17.81
C ASP A 156 2.69 -2.04 16.91
N THR A 157 2.89 -1.86 15.60
CA THR A 157 1.96 -2.27 14.55
C THR A 157 2.54 -3.30 13.58
N ARG A 158 3.67 -3.94 13.96
CA ARG A 158 4.25 -5.02 13.18
C ARG A 158 3.19 -6.07 12.83
N ASP A 159 3.32 -6.68 11.64
CA ASP A 159 2.47 -7.80 11.20
C ASP A 159 1.09 -7.41 10.61
N THR A 160 0.98 -6.28 9.91
CA THR A 160 -0.22 -5.91 9.13
C THR A 160 -0.10 -6.23 7.63
N LEU A 161 1.07 -6.69 7.17
CA LEU A 161 1.28 -7.06 5.77
C LEU A 161 0.63 -8.40 5.42
N CYS A 162 0.12 -8.49 4.18
CA CYS A 162 -0.33 -9.76 3.63
C CYS A 162 0.88 -10.65 3.30
N TYR A 163 0.90 -11.89 3.82
CA TYR A 163 2.03 -12.79 3.58
C TYR A 163 2.22 -13.09 2.08
N ALA A 164 1.12 -13.29 1.32
CA ALA A 164 1.21 -13.57 -0.11
C ALA A 164 1.85 -12.41 -0.90
N THR A 165 1.53 -11.16 -0.51
CA THR A 165 2.18 -9.97 -1.09
C THR A 165 3.65 -9.89 -0.66
N ASN A 166 3.93 -10.11 0.61
CA ASN A 166 5.30 -10.06 1.15
C ASN A 166 6.19 -11.17 0.57
N ASP A 167 5.67 -12.38 0.42
CA ASP A 167 6.42 -13.51 -0.16
C ASP A 167 6.77 -13.23 -1.62
N ASN A 168 5.83 -12.69 -2.42
CA ASN A 168 6.10 -12.28 -3.79
C ASN A 168 7.18 -11.20 -3.87
N GLN A 169 7.08 -10.16 -3.05
CA GLN A 169 8.08 -9.08 -3.01
C GLN A 169 9.46 -9.60 -2.59
N THR A 170 9.50 -10.48 -1.59
CA THR A 170 10.74 -11.11 -1.11
C THR A 170 11.34 -12.00 -2.20
N ALA A 171 10.53 -12.80 -2.88
CA ALA A 171 11.00 -13.64 -3.98
C ALA A 171 11.59 -12.81 -5.13
N VAL A 172 10.90 -11.74 -5.54
CA VAL A 172 11.40 -10.82 -6.58
C VAL A 172 12.69 -10.15 -6.13
N SER A 173 12.76 -9.66 -4.89
CA SER A 173 13.98 -9.06 -4.35
C SER A 173 15.15 -10.04 -4.34
N GLY A 174 14.90 -11.33 -4.05
CA GLY A 174 15.90 -12.39 -4.16
C GLY A 174 16.34 -12.65 -5.59
N MET A 175 15.40 -12.72 -6.54
CA MET A 175 15.72 -12.90 -7.97
C MET A 175 16.51 -11.71 -8.55
N LEU A 176 16.27 -10.49 -8.08
CA LEU A 176 17.00 -9.28 -8.46
C LEU A 176 18.46 -9.24 -7.96
N GLN A 177 18.89 -10.20 -7.14
CA GLN A 177 20.31 -10.39 -6.79
C GLN A 177 21.04 -11.29 -7.82
N THR A 178 20.33 -11.89 -8.76
CA THR A 178 20.92 -12.67 -9.85
C THR A 178 21.34 -11.75 -11.01
N ASP A 179 22.09 -12.31 -11.96
CA ASP A 179 22.55 -11.60 -13.16
C ASP A 179 21.53 -11.67 -14.31
N ALA A 180 20.24 -11.41 -14.00
CA ALA A 180 19.20 -11.30 -15.01
C ALA A 180 19.43 -10.06 -15.90
N ASP A 181 18.98 -10.14 -17.16
CA ASP A 181 19.17 -9.09 -18.17
C ASP A 181 17.99 -8.15 -18.27
N LEU A 182 16.81 -8.68 -18.04
CA LEU A 182 15.54 -7.96 -18.06
C LEU A 182 14.52 -8.69 -17.20
N ALA A 183 13.43 -8.00 -16.89
CA ALA A 183 12.27 -8.55 -16.19
C ALA A 183 11.00 -8.46 -17.04
N ILE A 184 10.18 -9.50 -16.98
CA ILE A 184 8.80 -9.51 -17.48
C ILE A 184 7.89 -9.72 -16.28
N VAL A 185 7.01 -8.75 -16.03
CA VAL A 185 6.04 -8.79 -14.94
C VAL A 185 4.66 -8.99 -15.53
N VAL A 186 3.97 -10.06 -15.14
CA VAL A 186 2.66 -10.45 -15.69
C VAL A 186 1.55 -10.13 -14.69
N GLY A 187 0.47 -9.51 -15.14
CA GLY A 187 -0.74 -9.29 -14.33
C GLY A 187 -1.60 -8.12 -14.76
N GLY A 188 -2.67 -7.88 -14.04
CA GLY A 188 -3.61 -6.81 -14.35
C GLY A 188 -3.01 -5.42 -14.12
N TYR A 189 -3.17 -4.53 -15.08
CA TYR A 189 -2.63 -3.15 -15.03
C TYR A 189 -3.17 -2.31 -13.87
N ASN A 190 -4.31 -2.70 -13.30
CA ASN A 190 -4.91 -2.07 -12.12
C ASN A 190 -4.54 -2.75 -10.78
N SER A 191 -3.73 -3.82 -10.83
CA SER A 191 -3.29 -4.53 -9.63
C SER A 191 -2.21 -3.75 -8.90
N SER A 192 -2.48 -3.32 -7.68
CA SER A 192 -1.51 -2.63 -6.83
C SER A 192 -0.29 -3.50 -6.53
N ASN A 193 -0.52 -4.79 -6.21
CA ASN A 193 0.58 -5.73 -5.96
C ASN A 193 1.48 -5.88 -7.19
N THR A 194 0.90 -6.12 -8.38
CA THR A 194 1.68 -6.25 -9.61
C THR A 194 2.47 -4.98 -9.93
N SER A 195 1.86 -3.80 -9.75
CA SER A 195 2.54 -2.52 -9.95
C SER A 195 3.77 -2.36 -9.08
N HIS A 196 3.71 -2.78 -7.81
CA HIS A 196 4.88 -2.74 -6.92
C HIS A 196 5.97 -3.74 -7.31
N LEU A 197 5.63 -4.89 -7.91
CA LEU A 197 6.64 -5.78 -8.47
C LEU A 197 7.33 -5.15 -9.68
N VAL A 198 6.59 -4.39 -10.50
CA VAL A 198 7.19 -3.60 -11.61
C VAL A 198 8.16 -2.57 -11.05
N GLU A 199 7.74 -1.77 -10.06
CA GLU A 199 8.60 -0.78 -9.40
C GLU A 199 9.91 -1.40 -8.88
N LEU A 200 9.82 -2.54 -8.18
CA LEU A 200 11.01 -3.27 -7.69
C LEU A 200 11.94 -3.73 -8.82
N CYS A 201 11.38 -4.21 -9.92
CA CYS A 201 12.18 -4.68 -11.05
C CYS A 201 12.86 -3.50 -11.79
N GLU A 202 12.13 -2.39 -11.98
CA GLU A 202 12.64 -1.19 -12.65
C GLU A 202 13.83 -0.54 -11.95
N GLU A 203 13.99 -0.75 -10.63
CA GLU A 203 15.16 -0.27 -9.89
C GLU A 203 16.49 -0.85 -10.41
N LYS A 204 16.47 -2.04 -11.05
CA LYS A 204 17.67 -2.78 -11.43
C LYS A 204 17.72 -3.23 -12.87
N LEU A 205 16.59 -3.45 -13.51
CA LEU A 205 16.49 -4.12 -14.80
C LEU A 205 15.54 -3.36 -15.75
N PRO A 206 15.79 -3.41 -17.06
CA PRO A 206 14.76 -3.14 -18.06
C PRO A 206 13.56 -4.03 -17.75
N THR A 207 12.38 -3.42 -17.55
CA THR A 207 11.20 -4.14 -17.07
C THR A 207 10.02 -3.93 -18.03
N TYR A 208 9.35 -5.04 -18.36
CA TYR A 208 8.21 -5.05 -19.25
C TYR A 208 6.98 -5.58 -18.53
N PHE A 209 5.97 -4.73 -18.35
CA PHE A 209 4.71 -5.07 -17.70
C PHE A 209 3.65 -5.44 -18.74
N ILE A 210 3.23 -6.70 -18.73
CA ILE A 210 2.24 -7.26 -19.66
C ILE A 210 1.06 -7.88 -18.90
N ASN A 211 -0.10 -7.95 -19.53
CA ASN A 211 -1.28 -8.59 -18.95
C ASN A 211 -1.57 -9.99 -19.51
N ASN A 212 -0.92 -10.39 -20.57
CA ASN A 212 -0.97 -11.74 -21.15
C ASN A 212 0.22 -11.95 -22.11
N GLU A 213 0.40 -13.20 -22.56
CA GLU A 213 1.50 -13.63 -23.43
C GLU A 213 1.43 -13.06 -24.85
N GLU A 214 0.23 -12.71 -25.34
CA GLU A 214 0.04 -12.11 -26.68
C GLU A 214 0.73 -10.75 -26.83
N LYS A 215 1.12 -10.14 -25.72
CA LYS A 215 1.88 -8.90 -25.71
C LYS A 215 3.36 -9.08 -26.10
N ILE A 216 3.87 -10.30 -26.13
CA ILE A 216 5.17 -10.65 -26.70
C ILE A 216 4.92 -10.97 -28.19
N LEU A 217 5.06 -9.93 -29.05
CA LEU A 217 4.70 -10.02 -30.45
C LEU A 217 5.69 -10.86 -31.25
N SER A 218 6.96 -10.85 -30.89
CA SER A 218 8.05 -11.60 -31.49
C SER A 218 9.26 -11.66 -30.57
N ALA A 219 10.34 -12.33 -30.99
CA ALA A 219 11.63 -12.27 -30.28
C ALA A 219 12.27 -10.86 -30.31
N LYS A 220 11.71 -9.91 -31.03
CA LYS A 220 12.22 -8.54 -31.14
C LYS A 220 11.28 -7.47 -30.62
N GLU A 221 10.00 -7.76 -30.50
CA GLU A 221 8.96 -6.78 -30.23
C GLU A 221 8.10 -7.18 -29.06
N ILE A 222 7.94 -6.28 -28.11
CA ILE A 222 7.04 -6.43 -26.96
C ILE A 222 6.16 -5.19 -26.82
N LEU A 223 4.85 -5.40 -26.68
CA LEU A 223 3.87 -4.37 -26.31
C LEU A 223 3.68 -4.45 -24.79
N HIS A 224 4.05 -3.41 -24.08
CA HIS A 224 4.00 -3.42 -22.61
C HIS A 224 3.35 -2.15 -22.05
N HIS A 225 2.85 -2.23 -20.85
CA HIS A 225 2.25 -1.11 -20.14
C HIS A 225 3.30 -0.32 -19.37
N ASN A 226 3.39 0.98 -19.65
CA ASN A 226 4.17 1.87 -18.82
C ASN A 226 3.35 2.21 -17.56
N PHE A 227 3.80 1.73 -16.41
CA PHE A 227 3.10 1.93 -15.15
C PHE A 227 3.01 3.41 -14.73
N HIS A 228 3.98 4.25 -15.11
CA HIS A 228 4.03 5.66 -14.72
C HIS A 228 3.13 6.55 -15.59
N THR A 229 3.15 6.34 -16.92
CA THR A 229 2.33 7.14 -17.87
C THR A 229 0.93 6.55 -18.10
N LYS A 230 0.70 5.29 -17.72
CA LYS A 230 -0.52 4.52 -17.96
C LYS A 230 -0.81 4.25 -19.44
N GLU A 231 0.20 4.22 -20.26
CA GLU A 231 0.11 4.00 -21.71
C GLU A 231 0.70 2.65 -22.09
N GLU A 232 0.22 2.06 -23.20
CA GLU A 232 0.88 0.92 -23.81
C GLU A 232 1.97 1.42 -24.77
N LEU A 233 3.15 0.84 -24.69
CA LEU A 233 4.33 1.16 -25.48
C LEU A 233 4.81 -0.08 -26.23
N LEU A 234 5.15 0.10 -27.51
CA LEU A 234 5.84 -0.89 -28.31
C LEU A 234 7.36 -0.69 -28.17
N THR A 235 8.07 -1.70 -27.69
CA THR A 235 9.54 -1.69 -27.64
C THR A 235 10.09 -2.69 -28.63
N ASN A 236 10.95 -2.19 -29.55
CA ASN A 236 11.68 -3.00 -30.52
C ASN A 236 13.04 -3.41 -29.92
N ASP A 237 13.56 -4.58 -30.34
CA ASP A 237 14.82 -5.15 -29.89
C ASP A 237 14.96 -5.20 -28.35
N PHE A 238 13.86 -5.59 -27.67
CA PHE A 238 13.78 -5.62 -26.21
C PHE A 238 14.72 -6.66 -25.56
N LEU A 239 15.13 -7.69 -26.30
CA LEU A 239 16.11 -8.65 -25.85
C LEU A 239 17.55 -8.13 -26.13
N PRO A 240 18.47 -8.23 -25.16
CA PRO A 240 19.86 -7.83 -25.36
C PRO A 240 20.56 -8.72 -26.41
N ALA A 241 21.50 -8.13 -27.18
CA ALA A 241 22.26 -8.82 -28.21
C ALA A 241 23.35 -9.72 -27.61
N LYS A 242 22.98 -10.68 -26.78
CA LYS A 242 23.88 -11.69 -26.17
C LYS A 242 23.20 -13.05 -26.07
N TYR A 243 23.96 -14.11 -25.77
CA TYR A 243 23.44 -15.44 -25.55
C TYR A 243 24.24 -16.16 -24.42
N PRO A 244 23.60 -16.84 -23.48
CA PRO A 244 22.14 -16.87 -23.27
C PRO A 244 21.62 -15.53 -22.70
N VAL A 245 20.36 -15.22 -23.00
CA VAL A 245 19.63 -14.13 -22.33
C VAL A 245 18.96 -14.69 -21.09
N LYS A 246 19.11 -14.02 -19.95
CA LYS A 246 18.50 -14.39 -18.68
C LYS A 246 17.34 -13.46 -18.37
N ILE A 247 16.13 -14.00 -18.36
CA ILE A 247 14.90 -13.24 -18.16
C ILE A 247 14.33 -13.59 -16.78
N LEU A 248 14.10 -12.59 -15.93
CA LEU A 248 13.33 -12.71 -14.73
C LEU A 248 11.85 -12.63 -15.12
N VAL A 249 11.05 -13.64 -14.74
CA VAL A 249 9.60 -13.64 -14.94
C VAL A 249 8.92 -13.72 -13.58
N THR A 250 7.98 -12.82 -13.34
CA THR A 250 7.17 -12.80 -12.12
C THR A 250 5.74 -12.37 -12.40
N SER A 251 4.84 -12.63 -11.46
CA SER A 251 3.44 -12.25 -11.58
C SER A 251 2.87 -11.73 -10.27
N GLY A 252 1.83 -10.90 -10.36
CA GLY A 252 1.07 -10.51 -9.17
C GLY A 252 0.37 -11.71 -8.51
N ALA A 253 0.20 -11.68 -7.18
CA ALA A 253 -0.46 -12.74 -6.42
C ALA A 253 -1.89 -13.08 -6.89
N SER A 254 -2.54 -12.18 -7.61
CA SER A 254 -3.88 -12.37 -8.19
C SER A 254 -3.85 -12.78 -9.66
N CYS A 255 -2.66 -13.02 -10.23
CA CYS A 255 -2.54 -13.47 -11.62
C CYS A 255 -3.06 -14.92 -11.74
N PRO A 256 -3.95 -15.23 -12.68
CA PRO A 256 -4.37 -16.60 -12.92
C PRO A 256 -3.21 -17.49 -13.37
N ASP A 257 -3.18 -18.75 -12.92
CA ASP A 257 -2.15 -19.73 -13.28
C ASP A 257 -2.10 -20.05 -14.80
N ALA A 258 -3.15 -19.67 -15.53
CA ALA A 258 -3.27 -19.90 -16.97
C ALA A 258 -2.63 -18.79 -17.84
N LEU A 259 -2.03 -17.78 -17.23
CA LEU A 259 -1.34 -16.67 -17.92
C LEU A 259 0.16 -16.88 -17.95
#